data_294e9c41588152ab7124c8ec4833e7d6
#
_entry.id   294e9c41588152ab7124c8ec4833e7d6
#
_cell.length_a   1.000
_cell.length_b   1.000
_cell.length_c   1.000
_cell.angle_alpha   90.00
_cell.angle_beta   90.00
_cell.angle_gamma   90.00
#
_symmetry.space_group_name_H-M   'P 1'
#
loop_
_entity.id
_entity.type
_entity.pdbx_description
1 polymer ?
#
loop_
_entity_poly.entity_id
_entity_poly.type
_entity_poly.pdbx_seq_one_letter_code
_entity_poly.pdbx_strand_id
1 'polypeptide(L)'
;TRDCSDRQPGALTRDHCCSRKMNASRCLSEEVGSLRPLTVAVLSASFVVGVLGNGLVLGMTVFRMARTVSTVCFFHLALADFMLSLSLPIATYYIASKQWLLGEWACKLYITFVFLGYFASNCLLVLISVDRCISVLYPVWALNHRTVQRVSWLAFGMWLLAAVLCSAHMKFRTTRKWNGCTHCYLEFNSENETAQIWIEGVVESHIIGSIGHFLLGFLGPLAIIGTCAHLIRAKLLRDGWVHANRPKRLLLVLVSAFFICWSPFNVVLLVHLWRRVMLKELYHPRMLLILQASFALGCVNSSLNPFLYVFIGRDFQEKFFQSLPSALARSSCPRGKAPWE
;
A
#
# COMPACT_ATOMS: atom_id res chain seq x y z
N THR A 1 16.97 -21.42 -41.42
CA THR A 1 17.71 -21.23 -42.64
C THR A 1 16.75 -20.96 -43.81
N ARG A 2 16.40 -19.76 -44.06
CA ARG A 2 15.97 -19.24 -45.37
C ARG A 2 16.58 -17.87 -45.57
N ASP A 3 17.36 -17.81 -46.63
CA ASP A 3 18.18 -16.72 -47.13
C ASP A 3 17.35 -15.47 -47.45
N CYS A 4 17.84 -14.32 -47.08
CA CYS A 4 17.31 -12.99 -47.48
C CYS A 4 18.14 -12.50 -48.64
N SER A 5 17.82 -12.95 -49.84
CA SER A 5 18.31 -12.36 -51.08
C SER A 5 17.17 -12.23 -52.09
N ASP A 6 16.36 -11.18 -51.95
CA ASP A 6 15.65 -10.54 -53.06
C ASP A 6 15.26 -9.12 -52.64
N ARG A 7 16.01 -8.15 -53.14
CA ARG A 7 15.76 -6.71 -53.01
C ARG A 7 14.86 -6.27 -54.14
N GLN A 8 13.72 -5.71 -53.78
CA GLN A 8 13.07 -4.67 -54.61
C GLN A 8 12.91 -3.37 -53.82
N PRO A 9 13.12 -2.20 -54.43
CA PRO A 9 13.13 -0.91 -53.74
C PRO A 9 11.69 -0.35 -53.69
N GLY A 10 11.16 -0.17 -52.50
CA GLY A 10 9.89 0.53 -52.34
C GLY A 10 9.05 0.06 -51.13
N ALA A 11 9.53 0.19 -49.90
CA ALA A 11 8.64 0.09 -48.74
C ALA A 11 9.29 0.69 -47.48
N LEU A 12 9.16 1.99 -47.31
CA LEU A 12 9.52 2.74 -46.08
C LEU A 12 8.67 2.41 -44.83
N THR A 13 7.77 1.44 -44.91
CA THR A 13 6.83 1.09 -43.85
C THR A 13 7.11 -0.23 -43.12
N ARG A 14 7.99 -1.07 -43.66
CA ARG A 14 8.32 -2.38 -43.04
C ARG A 14 9.40 -2.31 -41.96
N ASP A 15 10.35 -1.40 -42.09
CA ASP A 15 11.45 -1.29 -41.12
C ASP A 15 11.01 -0.74 -39.76
N HIS A 16 9.97 0.10 -39.73
CA HIS A 16 9.39 0.60 -38.49
C HIS A 16 8.62 -0.49 -37.72
N CYS A 17 7.97 -1.42 -38.42
CA CYS A 17 7.22 -2.51 -37.79
C CYS A 17 8.15 -3.63 -37.26
N CYS A 18 9.23 -3.92 -38.00
CA CYS A 18 10.24 -4.90 -37.58
C CYS A 18 11.10 -4.37 -36.41
N SER A 19 11.47 -3.08 -36.44
CA SER A 19 12.17 -2.40 -35.34
C SER A 19 11.33 -2.33 -34.07
N ARG A 20 9.99 -2.12 -34.20
CA ARG A 20 9.06 -2.12 -33.07
C ARG A 20 8.88 -3.53 -32.45
N LYS A 21 8.87 -4.59 -33.28
CA LYS A 21 8.80 -5.97 -32.80
C LYS A 21 10.11 -6.43 -32.14
N MET A 22 11.27 -6.01 -32.66
CA MET A 22 12.57 -6.34 -32.05
C MET A 22 12.79 -5.62 -30.72
N ASN A 23 12.31 -4.37 -30.55
CA ASN A 23 12.40 -3.67 -29.28
C ASN A 23 11.43 -4.24 -28.21
N ALA A 24 10.25 -4.73 -28.61
CA ALA A 24 9.35 -5.41 -27.71
C ALA A 24 9.88 -6.78 -27.23
N SER A 25 10.65 -7.48 -28.07
CA SER A 25 11.22 -8.79 -27.70
C SER A 25 12.37 -8.71 -26.69
N ARG A 26 13.11 -7.59 -26.61
CA ARG A 26 14.19 -7.42 -25.63
C ARG A 26 13.70 -7.23 -24.19
N CYS A 27 12.51 -6.67 -23.97
CA CYS A 27 11.88 -6.64 -22.66
C CYS A 27 11.30 -8.00 -22.24
N LEU A 28 11.24 -8.96 -23.16
CA LEU A 28 10.62 -10.26 -22.95
C LEU A 28 11.58 -11.35 -22.44
N SER A 29 12.89 -11.14 -22.51
CA SER A 29 13.87 -12.18 -22.22
C SER A 29 14.28 -12.20 -20.75
N GLU A 30 13.42 -12.73 -19.91
CA GLU A 30 13.79 -13.56 -18.76
C GLU A 30 12.54 -14.25 -18.22
N GLU A 31 12.46 -15.53 -18.45
CA GLU A 31 11.46 -16.40 -17.84
C GLU A 31 11.70 -16.46 -16.33
N VAL A 32 10.99 -15.63 -15.59
CA VAL A 32 10.85 -15.82 -14.14
C VAL A 32 9.50 -16.53 -13.90
N GLY A 33 9.37 -17.71 -14.45
CA GLY A 33 8.34 -18.71 -14.18
C GLY A 33 6.95 -18.19 -13.79
N SER A 34 6.32 -18.80 -12.80
CA SER A 34 4.97 -18.51 -12.30
C SER A 34 4.86 -17.26 -11.39
N LEU A 35 5.98 -16.63 -10.97
CA LEU A 35 5.95 -15.54 -9.99
C LEU A 35 5.22 -14.30 -10.51
N ARG A 36 5.39 -13.94 -11.79
CA ARG A 36 4.72 -12.76 -12.37
C ARG A 36 3.21 -12.91 -12.45
N PRO A 37 2.65 -13.99 -13.06
CA PRO A 37 1.20 -14.18 -13.10
C PRO A 37 0.62 -14.29 -11.69
N LEU A 38 1.32 -14.91 -10.74
CA LEU A 38 0.90 -14.96 -9.34
C LEU A 38 0.85 -13.56 -8.71
N THR A 39 1.87 -12.72 -8.95
CA THR A 39 1.90 -11.34 -8.45
C THR A 39 0.73 -10.51 -9.01
N VAL A 40 0.47 -10.64 -10.32
CA VAL A 40 -0.68 -10.00 -10.98
C VAL A 40 -2.00 -10.48 -10.37
N ALA A 41 -2.16 -11.78 -10.15
CA ALA A 41 -3.37 -12.34 -9.53
C ALA A 41 -3.58 -11.82 -8.10
N VAL A 42 -2.54 -11.79 -7.27
CA VAL A 42 -2.59 -11.27 -5.89
C VAL A 42 -2.97 -9.79 -5.88
N LEU A 43 -2.37 -8.95 -6.73
CA LEU A 43 -2.70 -7.52 -6.80
C LEU A 43 -4.13 -7.30 -7.29
N SER A 44 -4.60 -8.07 -8.29
CA SER A 44 -5.97 -7.97 -8.80
C SER A 44 -6.99 -8.37 -7.74
N ALA A 45 -6.74 -9.46 -7.02
CA ALA A 45 -7.59 -9.88 -5.90
C ALA A 45 -7.59 -8.83 -4.77
N SER A 46 -6.41 -8.30 -4.41
CA SER A 46 -6.27 -7.25 -3.40
C SER A 46 -6.98 -5.96 -3.80
N PHE A 47 -6.98 -5.61 -5.09
CA PHE A 47 -7.76 -4.49 -5.61
C PHE A 47 -9.26 -4.67 -5.35
N VAL A 48 -9.83 -5.78 -5.81
CA VAL A 48 -11.27 -6.03 -5.69
C VAL A 48 -11.70 -6.07 -4.22
N VAL A 49 -11.01 -6.88 -3.42
CA VAL A 49 -11.33 -7.07 -2.00
C VAL A 49 -11.07 -5.78 -1.21
N GLY A 50 -9.98 -5.08 -1.49
CA GLY A 50 -9.61 -3.85 -0.82
C GLY A 50 -10.57 -2.70 -1.10
N VAL A 51 -10.97 -2.51 -2.36
CA VAL A 51 -11.92 -1.45 -2.74
C VAL A 51 -13.31 -1.74 -2.18
N LEU A 52 -13.82 -2.96 -2.34
CA LEU A 52 -15.15 -3.32 -1.84
C LEU A 52 -15.19 -3.32 -0.31
N GLY A 53 -14.20 -3.92 0.33
CA GLY A 53 -14.15 -4.03 1.79
C GLY A 53 -13.98 -2.66 2.48
N ASN A 54 -12.97 -1.88 2.08
CA ASN A 54 -12.74 -0.56 2.69
C ASN A 54 -13.84 0.44 2.30
N GLY A 55 -14.37 0.38 1.06
CA GLY A 55 -15.53 1.17 0.65
C GLY A 55 -16.76 0.90 1.52
N LEU A 56 -17.00 -0.37 1.88
CA LEU A 56 -18.06 -0.75 2.81
C LEU A 56 -17.81 -0.16 4.21
N VAL A 57 -16.58 -0.26 4.74
CA VAL A 57 -16.20 0.32 6.04
C VAL A 57 -16.42 1.83 6.04
N LEU A 58 -16.00 2.53 5.00
CA LEU A 58 -16.23 3.98 4.84
C LEU A 58 -17.74 4.31 4.86
N GLY A 59 -18.54 3.59 4.08
CA GLY A 59 -19.99 3.75 4.07
C GLY A 59 -20.62 3.50 5.44
N MET A 60 -20.21 2.45 6.13
CA MET A 60 -20.72 2.12 7.46
C MET A 60 -20.35 3.17 8.50
N THR A 61 -19.09 3.64 8.53
CA THR A 61 -18.62 4.63 9.50
C THR A 61 -19.25 6.00 9.28
N VAL A 62 -19.59 6.38 8.04
CA VAL A 62 -20.23 7.67 7.73
C VAL A 62 -21.73 7.64 7.99
N PHE A 63 -22.44 6.58 7.55
CA PHE A 63 -23.90 6.58 7.49
C PHE A 63 -24.58 5.76 8.58
N ARG A 64 -23.88 4.83 9.25
CA ARG A 64 -24.51 3.86 10.14
C ARG A 64 -23.96 3.84 11.56
N MET A 65 -22.76 4.33 11.77
CA MET A 65 -22.12 4.26 13.08
C MET A 65 -22.13 5.62 13.77
N ALA A 66 -22.25 5.62 15.10
CA ALA A 66 -22.08 6.83 15.90
C ALA A 66 -20.61 7.31 15.82
N ARG A 67 -20.41 8.61 15.83
CA ARG A 67 -19.06 9.21 15.87
C ARG A 67 -18.41 8.98 17.22
N THR A 68 -17.58 8.00 17.31
CA THR A 68 -16.70 7.69 18.45
C THR A 68 -15.23 7.83 18.04
N VAL A 69 -14.35 7.88 19.00
CA VAL A 69 -12.90 7.89 18.73
C VAL A 69 -12.48 6.68 17.87
N SER A 70 -13.03 5.51 18.17
CA SER A 70 -12.74 4.29 17.41
C SER A 70 -13.24 4.35 15.97
N THR A 71 -14.47 4.88 15.75
CA THR A 71 -15.02 4.99 14.39
C THR A 71 -14.27 6.02 13.54
N VAL A 72 -13.77 7.11 14.14
CA VAL A 72 -12.88 8.05 13.44
C VAL A 72 -11.57 7.37 13.01
N CYS A 73 -10.94 6.62 13.91
CA CYS A 73 -9.72 5.90 13.57
C CYS A 73 -9.95 4.88 12.44
N PHE A 74 -11.02 4.11 12.51
CA PHE A 74 -11.35 3.11 11.46
C PHE A 74 -11.70 3.77 10.12
N PHE A 75 -12.40 4.92 10.15
CA PHE A 75 -12.68 5.70 8.95
C PHE A 75 -11.39 6.13 8.24
N HIS A 76 -10.45 6.75 8.97
CA HIS A 76 -9.19 7.21 8.38
C HIS A 76 -8.32 6.06 7.91
N LEU A 77 -8.26 4.95 8.64
CA LEU A 77 -7.50 3.77 8.24
C LEU A 77 -8.11 3.12 6.99
N ALA A 78 -9.44 2.97 6.94
CA ALA A 78 -10.12 2.46 5.75
C ALA A 78 -9.94 3.40 4.54
N LEU A 79 -9.88 4.73 4.75
CA LEU A 79 -9.61 5.70 3.69
C LEU A 79 -8.20 5.51 3.12
N ALA A 80 -7.18 5.34 3.96
CA ALA A 80 -5.81 5.09 3.53
C ALA A 80 -5.69 3.77 2.73
N ASP A 81 -6.30 2.70 3.23
CA ASP A 81 -6.32 1.39 2.58
C ASP A 81 -7.13 1.39 1.27
N PHE A 82 -8.22 2.16 1.21
CA PHE A 82 -9.01 2.35 0.00
C PHE A 82 -8.20 3.06 -1.09
N MET A 83 -7.50 4.14 -0.73
CA MET A 83 -6.61 4.87 -1.65
C MET A 83 -5.48 3.98 -2.17
N LEU A 84 -4.83 3.21 -1.29
CA LEU A 84 -3.81 2.25 -1.71
C LEU A 84 -4.39 1.21 -2.66
N SER A 85 -5.57 0.65 -2.35
CA SER A 85 -6.25 -0.34 -3.19
C SER A 85 -6.59 0.22 -4.57
N LEU A 86 -7.04 1.49 -4.69
CA LEU A 86 -7.33 2.15 -5.96
C LEU A 86 -6.09 2.30 -6.87
N SER A 87 -4.89 2.28 -6.30
CA SER A 87 -3.64 2.37 -7.08
C SER A 87 -3.20 1.03 -7.69
N LEU A 88 -3.73 -0.10 -7.22
CA LEU A 88 -3.26 -1.44 -7.60
C LEU A 88 -3.48 -1.82 -9.08
N PRO A 89 -4.50 -1.35 -9.81
CA PRO A 89 -4.62 -1.60 -11.24
C PRO A 89 -3.43 -1.07 -12.04
N ILE A 90 -2.86 0.08 -11.63
CA ILE A 90 -1.66 0.65 -12.26
C ILE A 90 -0.44 -0.24 -11.98
N ALA A 91 -0.29 -0.74 -10.74
CA ALA A 91 0.74 -1.72 -10.38
C ALA A 91 0.63 -2.99 -11.22
N THR A 92 -0.58 -3.53 -11.32
CA THR A 92 -0.89 -4.74 -12.09
C THR A 92 -0.51 -4.55 -13.56
N TYR A 93 -0.92 -3.43 -14.16
CA TYR A 93 -0.57 -3.09 -15.53
C TYR A 93 0.95 -2.97 -15.74
N TYR A 94 1.67 -2.29 -14.84
CA TYR A 94 3.13 -2.14 -14.92
C TYR A 94 3.85 -3.49 -14.87
N ILE A 95 3.43 -4.39 -13.97
CA ILE A 95 4.04 -5.72 -13.83
C ILE A 95 3.71 -6.60 -15.05
N ALA A 96 2.49 -6.53 -15.56
CA ALA A 96 2.05 -7.29 -16.73
C ALA A 96 2.76 -6.85 -18.02
N SER A 97 2.90 -5.53 -18.23
CA SER A 97 3.55 -4.94 -19.41
C SER A 97 5.08 -4.98 -19.36
N LYS A 98 5.69 -5.32 -18.22
CA LYS A 98 7.13 -5.36 -17.94
C LYS A 98 7.85 -4.00 -18.11
N GLN A 99 7.14 -2.96 -18.41
CA GLN A 99 7.67 -1.61 -18.61
C GLN A 99 6.63 -0.55 -18.25
N TRP A 100 7.10 0.65 -17.92
CA TRP A 100 6.27 1.79 -17.60
C TRP A 100 5.91 2.55 -18.89
N LEU A 101 4.64 2.55 -19.27
CA LEU A 101 4.17 3.18 -20.51
C LEU A 101 3.32 4.45 -20.29
N LEU A 102 3.04 4.79 -19.02
CA LEU A 102 2.07 5.84 -18.67
C LEU A 102 2.69 7.25 -18.59
N GLY A 103 4.00 7.39 -18.87
CA GLY A 103 4.70 8.68 -18.82
C GLY A 103 5.16 9.07 -17.41
N GLU A 104 5.92 10.16 -17.34
CA GLU A 104 6.60 10.60 -16.11
C GLU A 104 5.63 11.10 -15.05
N TRP A 105 4.64 11.92 -15.41
CA TRP A 105 3.65 12.44 -14.47
C TRP A 105 2.85 11.32 -13.80
N ALA A 106 2.44 10.33 -14.58
CA ALA A 106 1.75 9.16 -14.04
C ALA A 106 2.66 8.35 -13.10
N CYS A 107 3.97 8.26 -13.38
CA CYS A 107 4.95 7.63 -12.49
C CYS A 107 5.03 8.37 -11.13
N LYS A 108 5.14 9.70 -11.15
CA LYS A 108 5.18 10.54 -9.95
C LYS A 108 3.91 10.39 -9.12
N LEU A 109 2.75 10.56 -9.75
CA LEU A 109 1.46 10.48 -9.08
C LEU A 109 1.19 9.08 -8.50
N TYR A 110 1.40 8.04 -9.30
CA TYR A 110 1.17 6.66 -8.88
C TYR A 110 1.99 6.31 -7.63
N ILE A 111 3.30 6.54 -7.68
CA ILE A 111 4.19 6.21 -6.57
C ILE A 111 3.87 7.05 -5.33
N THR A 112 3.59 8.35 -5.50
CA THR A 112 3.19 9.23 -4.39
C THR A 112 1.90 8.73 -3.74
N PHE A 113 0.90 8.32 -4.52
CA PHE A 113 -0.36 7.76 -4.02
C PHE A 113 -0.17 6.46 -3.25
N VAL A 114 0.66 5.55 -3.78
CA VAL A 114 1.02 4.28 -3.11
C VAL A 114 1.67 4.55 -1.75
N PHE A 115 2.69 5.41 -1.72
CA PHE A 115 3.39 5.70 -0.47
C PHE A 115 2.55 6.52 0.50
N LEU A 116 1.70 7.43 0.01
CA LEU A 116 0.78 8.18 0.85
C LEU A 116 -0.19 7.24 1.58
N GLY A 117 -0.82 6.30 0.88
CA GLY A 117 -1.67 5.28 1.48
C GLY A 117 -0.90 4.42 2.50
N TYR A 118 0.29 3.96 2.14
CA TYR A 118 1.15 3.16 3.01
C TYR A 118 1.54 3.91 4.30
N PHE A 119 2.10 5.12 4.20
CA PHE A 119 2.53 5.88 5.38
C PHE A 119 1.35 6.35 6.22
N ALA A 120 0.23 6.77 5.60
CA ALA A 120 -0.97 7.14 6.32
C ALA A 120 -1.53 5.95 7.12
N SER A 121 -1.63 4.76 6.51
CA SER A 121 -2.06 3.54 7.21
C SER A 121 -1.16 3.23 8.40
N ASN A 122 0.16 3.31 8.25
CA ASN A 122 1.13 3.09 9.33
C ASN A 122 0.98 4.10 10.47
N CYS A 123 0.93 5.39 10.15
CA CYS A 123 0.75 6.44 11.14
C CYS A 123 -0.57 6.29 11.92
N LEU A 124 -1.64 5.88 11.23
CA LEU A 124 -2.94 5.63 11.84
C LEU A 124 -2.95 4.37 12.72
N LEU A 125 -2.25 3.31 12.33
CA LEU A 125 -2.04 2.13 13.20
C LEU A 125 -1.27 2.49 14.47
N VAL A 126 -0.25 3.33 14.37
CA VAL A 126 0.46 3.89 15.54
C VAL A 126 -0.51 4.70 16.41
N LEU A 127 -1.30 5.60 15.83
CA LEU A 127 -2.28 6.40 16.55
C LEU A 127 -3.29 5.51 17.30
N ILE A 128 -3.84 4.49 16.64
CA ILE A 128 -4.77 3.53 17.25
C ILE A 128 -4.09 2.79 18.41
N SER A 129 -2.86 2.36 18.24
CA SER A 129 -2.11 1.61 19.26
C SER A 129 -1.82 2.47 20.48
N VAL A 130 -1.40 3.72 20.30
CA VAL A 130 -1.17 4.69 21.37
C VAL A 130 -2.48 5.05 22.08
N ASP A 131 -3.58 5.30 21.33
CA ASP A 131 -4.89 5.57 21.90
C ASP A 131 -5.36 4.42 22.81
N ARG A 132 -5.18 3.18 22.38
CA ARG A 132 -5.51 1.99 23.20
C ARG A 132 -4.61 1.85 24.40
N CYS A 133 -3.31 2.10 24.24
CA CYS A 133 -2.35 2.06 25.35
C CYS A 133 -2.71 3.07 26.44
N ILE A 134 -2.98 4.31 26.07
CA ILE A 134 -3.38 5.36 27.01
C ILE A 134 -4.70 5.02 27.71
N SER A 135 -5.68 4.50 26.95
CA SER A 135 -6.99 4.11 27.50
C SER A 135 -6.90 2.99 28.53
N VAL A 136 -5.92 2.11 28.43
CA VAL A 136 -5.71 1.00 29.39
C VAL A 136 -4.83 1.43 30.56
N LEU A 137 -3.77 2.20 30.31
CA LEU A 137 -2.83 2.61 31.37
C LEU A 137 -3.38 3.73 32.24
N TYR A 138 -4.11 4.68 31.64
CA TYR A 138 -4.60 5.88 32.29
C TYR A 138 -6.10 6.09 32.01
N PRO A 139 -7.00 5.20 32.51
CA PRO A 139 -8.43 5.22 32.16
C PRO A 139 -9.13 6.52 32.56
N VAL A 140 -8.84 7.06 33.76
CA VAL A 140 -9.44 8.33 34.24
C VAL A 140 -9.02 9.50 33.36
N TRP A 141 -7.75 9.59 33.01
CA TRP A 141 -7.25 10.64 32.10
C TRP A 141 -7.88 10.48 30.71
N ALA A 142 -7.99 9.27 30.21
CA ALA A 142 -8.59 8.98 28.91
C ALA A 142 -10.07 9.41 28.86
N LEU A 143 -10.86 9.17 29.89
CA LEU A 143 -12.26 9.62 29.97
C LEU A 143 -12.39 11.15 29.82
N ASN A 144 -11.48 11.92 30.42
CA ASN A 144 -11.55 13.38 30.40
C ASN A 144 -10.95 14.02 29.14
N HIS A 145 -9.94 13.36 28.51
CA HIS A 145 -9.16 13.99 27.44
C HIS A 145 -9.32 13.33 26.06
N ARG A 146 -9.84 12.11 26.00
CA ARG A 146 -10.04 11.35 24.75
C ARG A 146 -11.34 11.75 24.06
N THR A 147 -11.30 12.88 23.33
CA THR A 147 -12.47 13.38 22.59
C THR A 147 -12.37 13.08 21.10
N VAL A 148 -13.51 12.92 20.44
CA VAL A 148 -13.61 12.73 18.98
C VAL A 148 -12.87 13.83 18.22
N GLN A 149 -13.03 15.08 18.66
CA GLN A 149 -12.41 16.24 18.03
C GLN A 149 -10.88 16.17 18.08
N ARG A 150 -10.29 15.87 19.25
CA ARG A 150 -8.83 15.75 19.39
C ARG A 150 -8.26 14.65 18.53
N VAL A 151 -8.91 13.47 18.50
CA VAL A 151 -8.46 12.36 17.69
C VAL A 151 -8.61 12.65 16.19
N SER A 152 -9.64 13.39 15.77
CA SER A 152 -9.77 13.84 14.38
C SER A 152 -8.63 14.76 13.97
N TRP A 153 -8.23 15.72 14.83
CA TRP A 153 -7.07 16.57 14.57
C TRP A 153 -5.74 15.78 14.53
N LEU A 154 -5.58 14.80 15.41
CA LEU A 154 -4.42 13.91 15.38
C LEU A 154 -4.38 13.07 14.09
N ALA A 155 -5.50 12.50 13.68
CA ALA A 155 -5.59 11.75 12.42
C ALA A 155 -5.28 12.65 11.20
N PHE A 156 -5.77 13.89 11.19
CA PHE A 156 -5.41 14.87 10.15
C PHE A 156 -3.91 15.18 10.16
N GLY A 157 -3.30 15.36 11.34
CA GLY A 157 -1.86 15.53 11.49
C GLY A 157 -1.07 14.33 10.95
N MET A 158 -1.57 13.09 11.13
CA MET A 158 -0.94 11.89 10.54
C MET A 158 -0.99 11.90 9.00
N TRP A 159 -2.07 12.39 8.40
CA TRP A 159 -2.15 12.59 6.95
C TRP A 159 -1.15 13.64 6.45
N LEU A 160 -1.00 14.75 7.14
CA LEU A 160 0.01 15.77 6.82
C LEU A 160 1.42 15.21 6.92
N LEU A 161 1.72 14.45 7.99
CA LEU A 161 3.01 13.78 8.15
C LEU A 161 3.27 12.81 7.00
N ALA A 162 2.30 11.98 6.65
CA ALA A 162 2.40 11.07 5.51
C ALA A 162 2.65 11.83 4.20
N ALA A 163 1.95 12.94 3.96
CA ALA A 163 2.15 13.78 2.77
C ALA A 163 3.56 14.38 2.71
N VAL A 164 4.09 14.86 3.83
CA VAL A 164 5.48 15.36 3.91
C VAL A 164 6.48 14.23 3.58
N LEU A 165 6.30 13.03 4.16
CA LEU A 165 7.19 11.89 3.87
C LEU A 165 7.13 11.45 2.40
N CYS A 166 5.99 11.65 1.73
CA CYS A 166 5.80 11.30 0.33
C CYS A 166 6.21 12.40 -0.66
N SER A 167 6.42 13.64 -0.21
CA SER A 167 6.72 14.78 -1.08
C SER A 167 7.97 14.57 -1.95
N ALA A 168 8.96 13.84 -1.43
CA ALA A 168 10.17 13.47 -2.16
C ALA A 168 9.88 12.66 -3.43
N HIS A 169 8.82 11.81 -3.41
CA HIS A 169 8.44 11.02 -4.59
C HIS A 169 7.89 11.90 -5.72
N MET A 170 7.20 12.99 -5.42
CA MET A 170 6.77 13.95 -6.46
C MET A 170 7.93 14.66 -7.12
N LYS A 171 8.97 15.00 -6.36
CA LYS A 171 10.12 15.74 -6.85
C LYS A 171 11.10 14.85 -7.59
N PHE A 172 11.45 13.70 -7.02
CA PHE A 172 12.59 12.89 -7.42
C PHE A 172 12.23 11.62 -8.20
N ARG A 173 10.95 11.36 -8.50
CA ARG A 173 10.55 10.26 -9.40
C ARG A 173 10.59 10.71 -10.85
N THR A 174 11.15 9.84 -11.70
CA THR A 174 11.24 10.06 -13.14
C THR A 174 11.14 8.74 -13.90
N THR A 175 11.09 8.81 -15.23
CA THR A 175 11.07 7.64 -16.10
C THR A 175 12.31 7.63 -16.98
N ARG A 176 13.02 6.50 -17.02
CA ARG A 176 14.15 6.28 -17.95
C ARG A 176 14.04 4.97 -18.70
N LYS A 177 14.70 4.94 -19.86
CA LYS A 177 14.86 3.74 -20.67
C LYS A 177 16.14 3.02 -20.25
N TRP A 178 15.99 1.74 -19.89
CA TRP A 178 17.09 0.84 -19.60
C TRP A 178 16.93 -0.42 -20.43
N ASN A 179 17.95 -0.82 -21.19
CA ASN A 179 17.89 -1.98 -22.11
C ASN A 179 16.66 -1.97 -23.05
N GLY A 180 16.24 -0.79 -23.51
CA GLY A 180 15.08 -0.64 -24.39
C GLY A 180 13.73 -0.59 -23.68
N CYS A 181 13.67 -0.78 -22.34
CA CYS A 181 12.45 -0.73 -21.54
C CYS A 181 12.40 0.51 -20.67
N THR A 182 11.23 1.12 -20.57
CA THR A 182 11.03 2.28 -19.71
C THR A 182 10.65 1.83 -18.29
N HIS A 183 11.29 2.38 -17.29
CA HIS A 183 11.03 2.12 -15.89
C HIS A 183 10.77 3.41 -15.12
N CYS A 184 9.90 3.32 -14.09
CA CYS A 184 9.64 4.37 -13.13
C CYS A 184 10.56 4.18 -11.92
N TYR A 185 11.45 5.14 -11.65
CA TYR A 185 12.40 5.03 -10.55
C TYR A 185 12.72 6.39 -9.87
N LEU A 186 13.49 6.35 -8.78
CA LEU A 186 13.85 7.52 -8.00
C LEU A 186 15.21 8.05 -8.46
N GLU A 187 15.29 9.35 -8.76
CA GLU A 187 16.51 10.03 -9.17
C GLU A 187 16.61 11.40 -8.49
N PHE A 188 17.75 11.69 -7.86
CA PHE A 188 17.98 12.93 -7.14
C PHE A 188 18.90 13.92 -7.88
N ASN A 189 19.63 13.47 -8.92
CA ASN A 189 20.61 14.29 -9.61
C ASN A 189 20.15 14.82 -10.97
N SER A 190 20.69 15.97 -11.36
CA SER A 190 20.38 16.72 -12.57
C SER A 190 20.98 16.07 -13.84
N GLU A 191 20.35 16.30 -14.99
CA GLU A 191 20.67 15.68 -16.29
C GLU A 191 22.07 16.06 -16.87
N ASN A 192 22.84 16.93 -16.23
CA ASN A 192 24.09 17.49 -16.77
C ASN A 192 25.37 16.88 -16.19
N GLU A 193 25.30 15.77 -15.47
CA GLU A 193 26.47 15.18 -14.81
C GLU A 193 27.10 14.04 -15.62
N THR A 194 28.42 13.83 -15.44
CA THR A 194 29.13 12.68 -16.03
C THR A 194 28.50 11.37 -15.57
N ALA A 195 28.57 10.31 -16.40
CA ALA A 195 27.95 9.03 -16.13
C ALA A 195 28.33 8.44 -14.74
N GLN A 196 29.52 8.75 -14.23
CA GLN A 196 30.01 8.27 -12.95
C GLN A 196 29.35 9.01 -11.77
N ILE A 197 29.23 10.34 -11.83
CA ILE A 197 28.56 11.17 -10.82
C ILE A 197 27.07 10.83 -10.80
N TRP A 198 26.47 10.59 -11.96
CA TRP A 198 25.08 10.15 -12.06
C TRP A 198 24.83 8.80 -11.37
N ILE A 199 25.73 7.81 -11.56
CA ILE A 199 25.62 6.49 -10.90
C ILE A 199 25.71 6.65 -9.38
N GLU A 200 26.64 7.43 -8.87
CA GLU A 200 26.81 7.68 -7.43
C GLU A 200 25.57 8.35 -6.84
N GLY A 201 25.01 9.37 -7.49
CA GLY A 201 23.79 10.05 -7.03
C GLY A 201 22.54 9.15 -7.03
N VAL A 202 22.38 8.29 -8.03
CA VAL A 202 21.29 7.30 -8.07
C VAL A 202 21.43 6.29 -6.92
N VAL A 203 22.65 5.81 -6.63
CA VAL A 203 22.91 4.89 -5.50
C VAL A 203 22.60 5.59 -4.17
N GLU A 204 23.09 6.79 -3.95
CA GLU A 204 22.84 7.59 -2.74
C GLU A 204 21.33 7.82 -2.52
N SER A 205 20.62 8.19 -3.57
CA SER A 205 19.18 8.40 -3.54
C SER A 205 18.41 7.16 -3.10
N HIS A 206 18.81 6.00 -3.63
CA HIS A 206 18.20 4.73 -3.24
C HIS A 206 18.55 4.34 -1.81
N ILE A 207 19.75 4.67 -1.32
CA ILE A 207 20.16 4.44 0.07
C ILE A 207 19.26 5.25 1.00
N ILE A 208 19.19 6.56 0.80
CA ILE A 208 18.40 7.47 1.63
C ILE A 208 16.92 7.08 1.60
N GLY A 209 16.36 6.86 0.41
CA GLY A 209 14.96 6.47 0.25
C GLY A 209 14.62 5.13 0.89
N SER A 210 15.48 4.12 0.74
CA SER A 210 15.24 2.78 1.29
C SER A 210 15.41 2.73 2.81
N ILE A 211 16.44 3.39 3.35
CA ILE A 211 16.66 3.50 4.79
C ILE A 211 15.53 4.31 5.43
N GLY A 212 15.16 5.44 4.86
CA GLY A 212 14.04 6.25 5.34
C GLY A 212 12.73 5.46 5.36
N HIS A 213 12.43 4.72 4.28
CA HIS A 213 11.27 3.84 4.23
C HIS A 213 11.31 2.76 5.32
N PHE A 214 12.45 2.09 5.49
CA PHE A 214 12.61 1.04 6.50
C PHE A 214 12.47 1.59 7.93
N LEU A 215 13.12 2.71 8.25
CA LEU A 215 13.11 3.28 9.59
C LEU A 215 11.74 3.90 9.93
N LEU A 216 11.19 4.74 9.04
CA LEU A 216 9.97 5.51 9.31
C LEU A 216 8.69 4.73 8.96
N GLY A 217 8.76 3.87 7.94
CA GLY A 217 7.62 3.10 7.47
C GLY A 217 7.47 1.72 8.11
N PHE A 218 8.51 1.16 8.71
CA PHE A 218 8.47 -0.19 9.26
C PHE A 218 8.99 -0.29 10.69
N LEU A 219 10.27 0.01 10.94
CA LEU A 219 10.90 -0.20 12.24
C LEU A 219 10.35 0.73 13.33
N GLY A 220 10.15 2.02 13.03
CA GLY A 220 9.58 2.99 13.97
C GLY A 220 8.16 2.60 14.39
N PRO A 221 7.20 2.39 13.47
CA PRO A 221 5.90 1.84 13.80
C PRO A 221 5.95 0.54 14.61
N LEU A 222 6.79 -0.42 14.19
CA LEU A 222 6.97 -1.68 14.92
C LEU A 222 7.37 -1.45 16.38
N ALA A 223 8.36 -0.60 16.63
CA ALA A 223 8.84 -0.30 17.97
C ALA A 223 7.75 0.34 18.84
N ILE A 224 7.04 1.35 18.32
CA ILE A 224 5.98 2.05 19.07
C ILE A 224 4.82 1.11 19.38
N ILE A 225 4.33 0.36 18.37
CA ILE A 225 3.20 -0.54 18.52
C ILE A 225 3.55 -1.72 19.40
N GLY A 226 4.76 -2.29 19.26
CA GLY A 226 5.28 -3.36 20.10
C GLY A 226 5.38 -2.93 21.57
N THR A 227 5.87 -1.72 21.82
CA THR A 227 5.92 -1.14 23.18
C THR A 227 4.51 -0.95 23.74
N CYS A 228 3.57 -0.39 22.98
CA CYS A 228 2.17 -0.25 23.40
C CYS A 228 1.55 -1.61 23.75
N ALA A 229 1.74 -2.62 22.91
CA ALA A 229 1.24 -3.97 23.15
C ALA A 229 1.84 -4.60 24.43
N HIS A 230 3.15 -4.43 24.63
CA HIS A 230 3.85 -4.89 25.85
C HIS A 230 3.29 -4.22 27.12
N LEU A 231 3.17 -2.90 27.11
CA LEU A 231 2.64 -2.12 28.26
C LEU A 231 1.20 -2.49 28.60
N ILE A 232 0.35 -2.63 27.58
CA ILE A 232 -1.02 -3.11 27.76
C ILE A 232 -1.04 -4.50 28.42
N ARG A 233 -0.22 -5.43 27.90
CA ARG A 233 -0.13 -6.79 28.46
C ARG A 233 0.33 -6.77 29.91
N ALA A 234 1.41 -6.02 30.22
CA ALA A 234 1.96 -5.92 31.57
C ALA A 234 0.94 -5.37 32.58
N LYS A 235 0.21 -4.30 32.21
CA LYS A 235 -0.83 -3.70 33.04
C LYS A 235 -1.95 -4.69 33.36
N LEU A 236 -2.40 -5.44 32.38
CA LEU A 236 -3.53 -6.36 32.52
C LEU A 236 -3.18 -7.62 33.29
N LEU A 237 -1.94 -8.12 33.18
CA LEU A 237 -1.44 -9.20 34.04
C LEU A 237 -1.36 -8.75 35.50
N ARG A 238 -0.88 -7.50 35.73
CA ARG A 238 -0.77 -6.94 37.09
C ARG A 238 -2.14 -6.75 37.76
N ASP A 239 -3.15 -6.32 36.98
CA ASP A 239 -4.49 -6.03 37.52
C ASP A 239 -5.37 -7.30 37.58
N GLY A 240 -4.87 -8.49 37.28
CA GLY A 240 -5.61 -9.77 37.33
C GLY A 240 -6.69 -9.90 36.25
N TRP A 241 -6.75 -9.00 35.28
CA TRP A 241 -7.78 -8.95 34.24
C TRP A 241 -7.51 -9.90 33.06
N VAL A 242 -7.33 -11.18 33.37
CA VAL A 242 -7.02 -12.23 32.37
C VAL A 242 -8.12 -12.38 31.29
N HIS A 243 -9.35 -11.96 31.59
CA HIS A 243 -10.53 -12.24 30.75
C HIS A 243 -11.02 -11.08 29.85
N ALA A 244 -10.44 -9.87 29.95
CA ALA A 244 -10.82 -8.74 29.10
C ALA A 244 -10.15 -8.80 27.70
N ASN A 245 -10.43 -9.85 26.92
CA ASN A 245 -9.58 -10.26 25.79
C ASN A 245 -9.89 -9.62 24.42
N ARG A 246 -11.07 -9.02 24.18
CA ARG A 246 -11.52 -8.69 22.82
C ARG A 246 -10.87 -7.46 22.16
N PRO A 247 -10.81 -6.25 22.76
CA PRO A 247 -10.22 -5.08 22.09
C PRO A 247 -8.71 -5.22 21.88
N LYS A 248 -8.04 -5.99 22.77
CA LYS A 248 -6.62 -6.33 22.64
C LYS A 248 -6.37 -7.28 21.48
N ARG A 249 -7.24 -8.26 21.27
CA ARG A 249 -7.13 -9.22 20.19
C ARG A 249 -7.21 -8.55 18.83
N LEU A 250 -8.12 -7.57 18.66
CA LEU A 250 -8.20 -6.80 17.42
C LEU A 250 -6.89 -6.07 17.12
N LEU A 251 -6.38 -5.30 18.10
CA LEU A 251 -5.13 -4.59 17.93
C LEU A 251 -3.96 -5.53 17.61
N LEU A 252 -3.84 -6.63 18.38
CA LEU A 252 -2.76 -7.60 18.16
C LEU A 252 -2.83 -8.23 16.76
N VAL A 253 -4.02 -8.58 16.29
CA VAL A 253 -4.21 -9.20 14.97
C VAL A 253 -3.94 -8.19 13.85
N LEU A 254 -4.43 -6.94 13.96
CA LEU A 254 -4.15 -5.87 13.00
C LEU A 254 -2.63 -5.63 12.85
N VAL A 255 -1.96 -5.53 13.99
CA VAL A 255 -0.52 -5.30 14.04
C VAL A 255 0.25 -6.50 13.48
N SER A 256 -0.11 -7.72 13.90
CA SER A 256 0.54 -8.94 13.40
C SER A 256 0.35 -9.09 11.90
N ALA A 257 -0.85 -8.84 11.38
CA ALA A 257 -1.14 -8.88 9.95
C ALA A 257 -0.28 -7.86 9.18
N PHE A 258 -0.18 -6.62 9.71
CA PHE A 258 0.67 -5.59 9.11
C PHE A 258 2.13 -6.05 9.01
N PHE A 259 2.72 -6.51 10.12
CA PHE A 259 4.13 -6.92 10.12
C PHE A 259 4.39 -8.17 9.28
N ILE A 260 3.52 -9.16 9.33
CA ILE A 260 3.67 -10.39 8.53
C ILE A 260 3.61 -10.05 7.04
N CYS A 261 2.66 -9.21 6.63
CA CYS A 261 2.49 -8.86 5.22
C CYS A 261 3.63 -7.96 4.69
N TRP A 262 4.12 -7.00 5.50
CA TRP A 262 5.12 -6.03 5.04
C TRP A 262 6.58 -6.45 5.32
N SER A 263 6.84 -7.43 6.19
CA SER A 263 8.20 -7.94 6.44
C SER A 263 8.91 -8.41 5.18
N PRO A 264 8.29 -9.22 4.27
CA PRO A 264 8.97 -9.68 3.08
C PRO A 264 9.44 -8.52 2.19
N PHE A 265 8.60 -7.49 2.01
CA PHE A 265 8.97 -6.32 1.24
C PHE A 265 10.17 -5.57 1.83
N ASN A 266 10.16 -5.34 3.14
CA ASN A 266 11.25 -4.65 3.83
C ASN A 266 12.56 -5.44 3.80
N VAL A 267 12.52 -6.76 3.96
CA VAL A 267 13.71 -7.63 3.84
C VAL A 267 14.27 -7.57 2.41
N VAL A 268 13.42 -7.73 1.41
CA VAL A 268 13.83 -7.66 -0.01
C VAL A 268 14.38 -6.28 -0.36
N LEU A 269 13.77 -5.21 0.16
CA LEU A 269 14.24 -3.84 -0.03
C LEU A 269 15.67 -3.65 0.53
N LEU A 270 15.95 -4.16 1.73
CA LEU A 270 17.29 -4.11 2.33
C LEU A 270 18.31 -4.96 1.57
N VAL A 271 17.93 -6.17 1.12
CA VAL A 271 18.79 -7.00 0.28
C VAL A 271 19.08 -6.32 -1.06
N HIS A 272 18.06 -5.68 -1.67
CA HIS A 272 18.22 -4.93 -2.89
C HIS A 272 19.17 -3.72 -2.71
N LEU A 273 19.04 -3.01 -1.58
CA LEU A 273 19.94 -1.92 -1.20
C LEU A 273 21.38 -2.43 -1.01
N TRP A 274 21.57 -3.51 -0.25
CA TRP A 274 22.87 -4.13 -0.04
C TRP A 274 23.56 -4.52 -1.35
N ARG A 275 22.84 -5.16 -2.27
CA ARG A 275 23.37 -5.53 -3.60
C ARG A 275 23.81 -4.29 -4.40
N ARG A 276 23.04 -3.20 -4.37
CA ARG A 276 23.41 -1.95 -5.04
C ARG A 276 24.67 -1.33 -4.49
N VAL A 277 24.82 -1.30 -3.16
CA VAL A 277 25.96 -0.69 -2.49
C VAL A 277 27.22 -1.54 -2.63
N MET A 278 27.13 -2.84 -2.33
CA MET A 278 28.29 -3.74 -2.26
C MET A 278 28.68 -4.32 -3.63
N LEU A 279 27.72 -4.69 -4.45
CA LEU A 279 27.97 -5.33 -5.75
C LEU A 279 27.90 -4.35 -6.91
N LYS A 280 27.57 -3.08 -6.66
CA LYS A 280 27.37 -2.03 -7.70
C LYS A 280 26.41 -2.44 -8.82
N GLU A 281 25.48 -3.34 -8.50
CA GLU A 281 24.44 -3.80 -9.45
C GLU A 281 23.30 -2.78 -9.51
N LEU A 282 23.26 -1.96 -10.54
CA LEU A 282 22.22 -0.95 -10.73
C LEU A 282 20.86 -1.56 -11.07
N TYR A 283 20.83 -2.63 -11.83
CA TYR A 283 19.59 -3.26 -12.30
C TYR A 283 19.71 -4.77 -12.38
N HIS A 284 18.81 -5.46 -11.68
CA HIS A 284 18.64 -6.90 -11.77
C HIS A 284 17.16 -7.24 -11.93
N PRO A 285 16.71 -7.74 -13.11
CA PRO A 285 15.28 -7.94 -13.41
C PRO A 285 14.58 -8.88 -12.43
N ARG A 286 15.25 -9.98 -12.04
CA ARG A 286 14.69 -10.93 -11.05
C ARG A 286 14.46 -10.27 -9.70
N MET A 287 15.40 -9.42 -9.26
CA MET A 287 15.29 -8.74 -7.98
C MET A 287 14.14 -7.72 -7.98
N LEU A 288 13.95 -7.01 -9.11
CA LEU A 288 12.81 -6.11 -9.27
C LEU A 288 11.48 -6.87 -9.17
N LEU A 289 11.37 -8.03 -9.82
CA LEU A 289 10.15 -8.85 -9.74
C LEU A 289 9.91 -9.41 -8.33
N ILE A 290 10.96 -9.84 -7.62
CA ILE A 290 10.84 -10.26 -6.21
C ILE A 290 10.38 -9.09 -5.33
N LEU A 291 10.90 -7.88 -5.57
CA LEU A 291 10.46 -6.68 -4.86
C LEU A 291 8.98 -6.37 -5.15
N GLN A 292 8.55 -6.48 -6.39
CA GLN A 292 7.15 -6.30 -6.79
C GLN A 292 6.23 -7.37 -6.18
N ALA A 293 6.67 -8.63 -6.15
CA ALA A 293 5.91 -9.72 -5.53
C ALA A 293 5.79 -9.54 -4.00
N SER A 294 6.87 -9.14 -3.34
CA SER A 294 6.84 -8.85 -1.90
C SER A 294 6.00 -7.62 -1.57
N PHE A 295 5.99 -6.59 -2.43
CA PHE A 295 5.06 -5.46 -2.34
C PHE A 295 3.60 -5.91 -2.48
N ALA A 296 3.30 -6.83 -3.40
CA ALA A 296 1.96 -7.39 -3.56
C ALA A 296 1.46 -8.09 -2.28
N LEU A 297 2.34 -8.81 -1.57
CA LEU A 297 2.03 -9.38 -0.25
C LEU A 297 1.72 -8.28 0.78
N GLY A 298 2.48 -7.18 0.77
CA GLY A 298 2.19 -6.02 1.60
C GLY A 298 0.79 -5.45 1.35
N CYS A 299 0.38 -5.35 0.09
CA CYS A 299 -0.95 -4.85 -0.30
C CYS A 299 -2.10 -5.73 0.19
N VAL A 300 -1.89 -7.03 0.43
CA VAL A 300 -2.90 -7.91 1.03
C VAL A 300 -3.34 -7.40 2.41
N ASN A 301 -2.43 -6.77 3.19
CA ASN A 301 -2.76 -6.21 4.50
C ASN A 301 -3.96 -5.23 4.42
N SER A 302 -3.96 -4.31 3.46
CA SER A 302 -5.04 -3.34 3.29
C SER A 302 -6.38 -4.00 2.93
N SER A 303 -6.34 -5.17 2.29
CA SER A 303 -7.53 -5.96 1.98
C SER A 303 -8.04 -6.78 3.18
N LEU A 304 -7.19 -7.07 4.17
CA LEU A 304 -7.56 -7.83 5.36
C LEU A 304 -8.26 -6.97 6.42
N ASN A 305 -7.93 -5.68 6.51
CA ASN A 305 -8.43 -4.79 7.55
C ASN A 305 -9.97 -4.76 7.69
N PRO A 306 -10.78 -4.70 6.62
CA PRO A 306 -12.24 -4.75 6.71
C PRO A 306 -12.77 -6.01 7.40
N PHE A 307 -12.17 -7.17 7.10
CA PHE A 307 -12.57 -8.43 7.75
C PHE A 307 -12.23 -8.42 9.24
N LEU A 308 -11.08 -7.86 9.61
CA LEU A 308 -10.69 -7.76 11.02
C LEU A 308 -11.65 -6.88 11.81
N TYR A 309 -12.15 -5.79 11.23
CA TYR A 309 -13.16 -4.93 11.88
C TYR A 309 -14.49 -5.67 12.08
N VAL A 310 -14.95 -6.44 11.07
CA VAL A 310 -16.19 -7.20 11.14
C VAL A 310 -16.07 -8.36 12.13
N PHE A 311 -14.98 -9.13 12.11
CA PHE A 311 -14.86 -10.33 12.94
C PHE A 311 -14.46 -10.07 14.40
N ILE A 312 -13.76 -8.97 14.68
CA ILE A 312 -13.19 -8.71 16.00
C ILE A 312 -13.80 -7.45 16.64
N GLY A 313 -14.26 -6.48 15.84
CA GLY A 313 -14.88 -5.24 16.29
C GLY A 313 -16.36 -5.43 16.61
N ARG A 314 -16.70 -5.62 17.87
CA ARG A 314 -18.08 -5.92 18.33
C ARG A 314 -19.10 -4.88 17.84
N ASP A 315 -18.81 -3.60 18.03
CA ASP A 315 -19.73 -2.52 17.64
C ASP A 315 -19.91 -2.47 16.12
N PHE A 316 -18.87 -2.78 15.36
CA PHE A 316 -18.92 -2.88 13.91
C PHE A 316 -19.71 -4.10 13.47
N GLN A 317 -19.48 -5.25 14.10
CA GLN A 317 -20.16 -6.50 13.83
C GLN A 317 -21.68 -6.38 14.05
N GLU A 318 -22.12 -5.85 15.19
CA GLU A 318 -23.53 -5.65 15.50
C GLU A 318 -24.22 -4.76 14.47
N LYS A 319 -23.63 -3.62 14.13
CA LYS A 319 -24.17 -2.69 13.12
C LYS A 319 -24.16 -3.27 11.71
N PHE A 320 -23.12 -4.02 11.35
CA PHE A 320 -23.01 -4.68 10.07
C PHE A 320 -24.13 -5.69 9.87
N PHE A 321 -24.33 -6.60 10.82
CA PHE A 321 -25.39 -7.60 10.72
C PHE A 321 -26.80 -7.02 10.81
N GLN A 322 -27.01 -5.93 11.56
CA GLN A 322 -28.28 -5.20 11.58
C GLN A 322 -28.62 -4.50 10.27
N SER A 323 -27.61 -4.11 9.48
CA SER A 323 -27.80 -3.41 8.21
C SER A 323 -28.08 -4.35 7.03
N LEU A 324 -27.66 -5.62 7.11
CA LEU A 324 -27.85 -6.62 6.07
C LEU A 324 -29.34 -6.93 5.75
N PRO A 325 -30.21 -7.19 6.74
CA PRO A 325 -31.64 -7.45 6.47
C PRO A 325 -32.35 -6.25 5.83
N SER A 326 -32.03 -5.03 6.25
CA SER A 326 -32.63 -3.81 5.69
C SER A 326 -32.19 -3.51 4.26
N ALA A 327 -30.98 -3.90 3.89
CA ALA A 327 -30.50 -3.78 2.51
C ALA A 327 -31.15 -4.83 1.58
N LEU A 328 -31.29 -6.06 2.07
CA LEU A 328 -31.97 -7.15 1.36
C LEU A 328 -33.49 -6.88 1.22
N ALA A 329 -34.15 -6.35 2.26
CA ALA A 329 -35.55 -5.97 2.22
C ALA A 329 -35.83 -4.84 1.22
N ARG A 330 -34.92 -3.87 1.06
CA ARG A 330 -35.07 -2.80 0.05
C ARG A 330 -34.89 -3.28 -1.38
N SER A 331 -34.05 -4.28 -1.61
CA SER A 331 -33.88 -4.89 -2.93
C SER A 331 -35.05 -5.79 -3.33
N SER A 332 -35.85 -6.24 -2.35
CA SER A 332 -37.01 -7.11 -2.55
C SER A 332 -38.33 -6.35 -2.68
N CYS A 333 -38.35 -5.01 -2.53
CA CYS A 333 -39.55 -4.23 -2.73
C CYS A 333 -39.67 -3.86 -4.23
N PRO A 334 -40.61 -4.47 -5.00
CA PRO A 334 -40.85 -4.07 -6.37
C PRO A 334 -41.38 -2.64 -6.34
N ARG A 335 -40.82 -1.75 -7.16
CA ARG A 335 -41.45 -0.48 -7.55
C ARG A 335 -42.79 -0.81 -8.18
N GLY A 336 -43.82 -0.80 -7.40
CA GLY A 336 -45.17 -1.15 -7.85
C GLY A 336 -46.22 -0.29 -7.22
N LYS A 337 -46.66 0.67 -8.06
CA LYS A 337 -47.93 1.35 -8.09
C LYS A 337 -48.14 2.56 -7.20
N ALA A 338 -48.12 3.72 -7.88
CA ALA A 338 -48.83 4.89 -7.45
C ALA A 338 -50.33 4.57 -7.33
N PRO A 339 -51.02 4.96 -6.27
CA PRO A 339 -52.45 4.94 -6.25
C PRO A 339 -52.94 6.22 -6.96
N TRP A 340 -53.43 6.05 -8.17
CA TRP A 340 -54.45 6.92 -8.69
C TRP A 340 -55.77 6.29 -8.29
N GLU A 341 -56.41 6.85 -7.32
CA GLU A 341 -57.85 7.12 -7.25
C GLU A 341 -58.17 7.85 -5.93
#